data_cc811d5547820205364ba115abeb1877
#
_entry.id   cc811d5547820205364ba115abeb1877
#
_cell.length_a   1.000
_cell.length_b   1.000
_cell.length_c   1.000
_cell.angle_alpha   90.00
_cell.angle_beta   90.00
_cell.angle_gamma   90.00
#
_symmetry.space_group_name_H-M   'P 1'
#
loop_
_entity.id
_entity.type
_entity.pdbx_description
1 polymer ?
#
loop_
_entity_poly.entity_id
_entity_poly.type
_entity_poly.pdbx_seq_one_letter_code
_entity_poly.pdbx_strand_id
1 'polypeptide(L)'
;MLSSEQIEFYKSQGYLSPIRAIPEDKARWMQGELDRFESERGISAGSIHFKGHLVFKWSYDLACSAGVLDAVEDVIGPNILVFASKFWIKGGNDGTFVSWHQDSAYFGLDPHDLVTAWVALTDATPENGCMEVIPGSHLGEAQVHNETYDSKNLLARGQEIEKLDDATAVHMELKAGEFSLHNERTVHGSLPNKTDAARIGLALFYIPTHVKSTLARRTA
;
A
#
# COMPACT_ATOMS: atom_id res chain seq x y z
N MET A 1 -1.26 2.62 -19.43
CA MET A 1 -2.17 3.79 -19.43
C MET A 1 -3.59 3.34 -19.06
N LEU A 2 -4.24 4.04 -18.19
CA LEU A 2 -5.62 3.81 -17.76
C LEU A 2 -6.60 4.35 -18.81
N SER A 3 -7.83 3.79 -18.85
CA SER A 3 -8.89 4.41 -19.64
C SER A 3 -9.45 5.66 -18.94
N SER A 4 -10.15 6.51 -19.70
CA SER A 4 -10.81 7.69 -19.12
C SER A 4 -11.81 7.30 -18.03
N GLU A 5 -12.54 6.19 -18.20
CA GLU A 5 -13.48 5.67 -17.19
C GLU A 5 -12.76 5.23 -15.92
N GLN A 6 -11.57 4.61 -16.03
CA GLN A 6 -10.77 4.20 -14.88
C GLN A 6 -10.23 5.42 -14.11
N ILE A 7 -9.79 6.46 -14.82
CA ILE A 7 -9.34 7.71 -14.21
C ILE A 7 -10.49 8.41 -13.46
N GLU A 8 -11.66 8.51 -14.08
CA GLU A 8 -12.84 9.10 -13.42
C GLU A 8 -13.34 8.25 -12.24
N PHE A 9 -13.27 6.92 -12.34
CA PHE A 9 -13.55 6.03 -11.22
C PHE A 9 -12.58 6.29 -10.06
N TYR A 10 -11.26 6.34 -10.32
CA TYR A 10 -10.27 6.66 -9.29
C TYR A 10 -10.55 8.02 -8.63
N LYS A 11 -10.84 9.05 -9.40
CA LYS A 11 -11.16 10.39 -8.87
C LYS A 11 -12.40 10.41 -7.99
N SER A 12 -13.41 9.62 -8.33
CA SER A 12 -14.68 9.60 -7.59
C SER A 12 -14.65 8.63 -6.41
N GLN A 13 -13.92 7.52 -6.51
CA GLN A 13 -13.92 6.46 -5.50
C GLN A 13 -12.66 6.46 -4.62
N GLY A 14 -11.56 7.10 -5.05
CA GLY A 14 -10.31 7.18 -4.31
C GLY A 14 -9.43 5.94 -4.45
N TYR A 15 -9.84 4.95 -5.23
CA TYR A 15 -9.07 3.75 -5.50
C TYR A 15 -9.33 3.21 -6.91
N LEU A 16 -8.46 2.33 -7.38
CA LEU A 16 -8.66 1.55 -8.61
C LEU A 16 -8.02 0.16 -8.43
N SER A 17 -8.75 -0.90 -8.76
CA SER A 17 -8.31 -2.29 -8.63
C SER A 17 -9.19 -3.21 -9.49
N PRO A 18 -8.66 -4.33 -10.04
CA PRO A 18 -7.23 -4.66 -10.15
C PRO A 18 -6.59 -4.07 -11.41
N ILE A 19 -5.26 -3.90 -11.37
CA ILE A 19 -4.45 -3.49 -12.52
C ILE A 19 -3.28 -4.49 -12.62
N ARG A 20 -2.89 -4.93 -13.83
CA ARG A 20 -1.74 -5.83 -14.01
C ARG A 20 -0.44 -5.03 -14.09
N ALA A 21 0.49 -5.24 -13.13
CA ALA A 21 1.84 -4.67 -13.15
C ALA A 21 2.85 -5.58 -13.85
N ILE A 22 2.85 -6.86 -13.49
CA ILE A 22 3.82 -7.86 -13.93
C ILE A 22 3.16 -9.23 -14.10
N PRO A 23 3.76 -10.15 -14.85
CA PRO A 23 3.33 -11.55 -14.88
C PRO A 23 3.42 -12.22 -13.50
N GLU A 24 2.58 -13.22 -13.28
CA GLU A 24 2.50 -13.92 -11.99
C GLU A 24 3.80 -14.67 -11.62
N ASP A 25 4.48 -15.26 -12.60
CA ASP A 25 5.77 -15.92 -12.40
C ASP A 25 6.85 -14.95 -11.94
N LYS A 26 6.81 -13.69 -12.41
CA LYS A 26 7.68 -12.63 -11.94
C LYS A 26 7.40 -12.25 -10.47
N ALA A 27 6.13 -12.19 -10.07
CA ALA A 27 5.74 -11.95 -8.68
C ALA A 27 6.21 -13.09 -7.78
N ARG A 28 6.04 -14.35 -8.19
CA ARG A 28 6.57 -15.53 -7.48
C ARG A 28 8.09 -15.51 -7.34
N TRP A 29 8.80 -15.10 -8.39
CA TRP A 29 10.25 -14.94 -8.30
C TRP A 29 10.63 -13.88 -7.25
N MET A 30 9.93 -12.74 -7.21
CA MET A 30 10.16 -11.67 -6.20
C MET A 30 9.88 -12.17 -4.78
N GLN A 31 8.83 -12.97 -4.59
CA GLN A 31 8.57 -13.65 -3.31
C GLN A 31 9.76 -14.54 -2.92
N GLY A 32 10.27 -15.37 -3.82
CA GLY A 32 11.45 -16.22 -3.55
C GLY A 32 12.71 -15.41 -3.18
N GLU A 33 12.88 -14.21 -3.73
CA GLU A 33 13.97 -13.30 -3.34
C GLU A 33 13.81 -12.78 -1.89
N LEU A 34 12.57 -12.54 -1.44
CA LEU A 34 12.30 -12.19 -0.04
C LEU A 34 12.57 -13.36 0.89
N ASP A 35 12.07 -14.56 0.55
CA ASP A 35 12.29 -15.79 1.33
C ASP A 35 13.80 -16.07 1.49
N ARG A 36 14.57 -15.90 0.40
CA ARG A 36 16.02 -16.04 0.43
C ARG A 36 16.67 -14.99 1.35
N PHE A 37 16.29 -13.73 1.23
CA PHE A 37 16.80 -12.64 2.08
C PHE A 37 16.53 -12.92 3.56
N GLU A 38 15.30 -13.31 3.91
CA GLU A 38 14.90 -13.63 5.28
C GLU A 38 15.71 -14.82 5.83
N SER A 39 15.89 -15.86 5.01
CA SER A 39 16.70 -17.05 5.37
C SER A 39 18.18 -16.71 5.59
N GLU A 40 18.78 -15.88 4.72
CA GLU A 40 20.20 -15.51 4.81
C GLU A 40 20.50 -14.50 5.92
N ARG A 41 19.53 -13.60 6.22
CA ARG A 41 19.75 -12.49 7.17
C ARG A 41 19.13 -12.72 8.54
N GLY A 42 18.20 -13.66 8.68
CA GLY A 42 17.49 -13.92 9.93
C GLY A 42 16.57 -12.78 10.37
N ILE A 43 16.16 -11.92 9.44
CA ILE A 43 15.25 -10.79 9.69
C ILE A 43 14.14 -10.77 8.66
N SER A 44 12.93 -10.40 9.06
CA SER A 44 11.81 -10.28 8.13
C SER A 44 11.97 -9.04 7.24
N ALA A 45 11.65 -9.19 5.94
CA ALA A 45 11.57 -8.08 5.00
C ALA A 45 10.51 -7.06 5.42
N GLY A 46 9.48 -7.46 6.15
CA GLY A 46 8.48 -6.58 6.75
C GLY A 46 9.06 -5.58 7.77
N SER A 47 10.25 -5.87 8.34
CA SER A 47 10.97 -4.97 9.24
C SER A 47 11.71 -3.84 8.52
N ILE A 48 11.82 -3.88 7.19
CA ILE A 48 12.46 -2.83 6.39
C ILE A 48 11.49 -1.65 6.25
N HIS A 49 11.65 -0.65 7.11
CA HIS A 49 10.77 0.51 7.16
C HIS A 49 10.98 1.45 5.96
N PHE A 50 9.98 1.58 5.10
CA PHE A 50 9.86 2.59 4.02
C PHE A 50 11.04 2.67 3.02
N LYS A 51 11.89 1.65 2.95
CA LYS A 51 13.12 1.66 2.13
C LYS A 51 13.33 0.38 1.30
N GLY A 52 12.30 -0.44 1.09
CA GLY A 52 12.39 -1.69 0.32
C GLY A 52 13.05 -1.50 -1.05
N HIS A 53 12.70 -0.42 -1.77
CA HIS A 53 13.28 -0.07 -3.08
C HIS A 53 14.78 0.31 -3.04
N LEU A 54 15.33 0.63 -1.88
CA LEU A 54 16.78 0.88 -1.72
C LEU A 54 17.55 -0.38 -1.31
N VAL A 55 16.86 -1.40 -0.80
CA VAL A 55 17.46 -2.67 -0.35
C VAL A 55 17.45 -3.70 -1.47
N PHE A 56 16.36 -3.79 -2.21
CA PHE A 56 16.19 -4.77 -3.29
C PHE A 56 16.15 -4.06 -4.65
N LYS A 57 17.14 -4.35 -5.50
CA LYS A 57 17.17 -3.78 -6.86
C LYS A 57 15.89 -4.08 -7.64
N TRP A 58 15.35 -5.29 -7.53
CA TRP A 58 14.12 -5.67 -8.20
C TRP A 58 12.90 -4.85 -7.74
N SER A 59 12.86 -4.45 -6.45
CA SER A 59 11.80 -3.58 -5.92
C SER A 59 11.91 -2.16 -6.49
N TYR A 60 13.14 -1.66 -6.66
CA TYR A 60 13.37 -0.40 -7.38
C TYR A 60 12.98 -0.50 -8.86
N ASP A 61 13.40 -1.57 -9.54
CA ASP A 61 13.06 -1.80 -10.95
C ASP A 61 11.53 -1.88 -11.15
N LEU A 62 10.80 -2.52 -10.22
CA LEU A 62 9.35 -2.57 -10.23
C LEU A 62 8.73 -1.18 -10.01
N ALA A 63 9.24 -0.43 -9.03
CA ALA A 63 8.77 0.93 -8.75
C ALA A 63 8.97 1.89 -9.93
N CYS A 64 9.97 1.64 -10.78
CA CYS A 64 10.27 2.43 -11.96
C CYS A 64 9.77 1.79 -13.27
N SER A 65 8.99 0.69 -13.20
CA SER A 65 8.50 0.00 -14.39
C SER A 65 7.30 0.71 -15.02
N ALA A 66 7.21 0.69 -16.35
CA ALA A 66 6.04 1.21 -17.07
C ALA A 66 4.73 0.54 -16.59
N GLY A 67 4.76 -0.77 -16.24
CA GLY A 67 3.58 -1.48 -15.74
C GLY A 67 2.95 -0.86 -14.49
N VAL A 68 3.71 -0.08 -13.70
CA VAL A 68 3.21 0.66 -12.54
C VAL A 68 3.13 2.16 -12.85
N LEU A 69 4.21 2.75 -13.39
CA LEU A 69 4.32 4.20 -13.58
C LEU A 69 3.29 4.78 -14.56
N ASP A 70 2.91 4.05 -15.62
CA ASP A 70 1.89 4.54 -16.57
C ASP A 70 0.56 4.82 -15.85
N ALA A 71 0.14 3.94 -14.93
CA ALA A 71 -1.09 4.15 -14.19
C ALA A 71 -0.95 5.22 -13.10
N VAL A 72 0.23 5.36 -12.49
CA VAL A 72 0.53 6.42 -11.53
C VAL A 72 0.54 7.78 -12.22
N GLU A 73 1.18 7.89 -13.40
CA GLU A 73 1.21 9.11 -14.19
C GLU A 73 -0.19 9.59 -14.59
N ASP A 74 -1.08 8.65 -14.97
CA ASP A 74 -2.46 8.96 -15.35
C ASP A 74 -3.26 9.61 -14.21
N VAL A 75 -2.86 9.43 -12.93
CA VAL A 75 -3.60 9.97 -11.77
C VAL A 75 -2.89 11.15 -11.09
N ILE A 76 -1.55 11.23 -11.09
CA ILE A 76 -0.81 12.33 -10.44
C ILE A 76 0.06 13.15 -11.39
N GLY A 77 0.02 12.85 -12.70
CA GLY A 77 0.81 13.54 -13.71
C GLY A 77 2.26 13.05 -13.84
N PRO A 78 3.03 13.58 -14.83
CA PRO A 78 4.28 12.99 -15.29
C PRO A 78 5.50 13.26 -14.40
N ASN A 79 5.42 14.17 -13.45
CA ASN A 79 6.56 14.55 -12.60
C ASN A 79 6.53 13.79 -11.28
N ILE A 80 6.97 12.54 -11.30
CA ILE A 80 6.79 11.55 -10.23
C ILE A 80 8.09 11.35 -9.43
N LEU A 81 7.96 11.30 -8.11
CA LEU A 81 9.00 10.84 -7.19
C LEU A 81 8.54 9.55 -6.49
N VAL A 82 9.42 8.57 -6.38
CA VAL A 82 9.25 7.44 -5.45
C VAL A 82 9.53 7.95 -4.04
N PHE A 83 8.49 8.18 -3.26
CA PHE A 83 8.59 8.71 -1.90
C PHE A 83 9.05 7.65 -0.90
N ALA A 84 8.43 6.46 -0.96
CA ALA A 84 8.72 5.37 -0.05
C ALA A 84 8.30 4.02 -0.64
N SER A 85 8.70 2.94 0.02
CA SER A 85 8.15 1.60 -0.24
C SER A 85 8.20 0.73 1.02
N LYS A 86 7.19 -0.11 1.23
CA LYS A 86 7.09 -0.98 2.41
C LYS A 86 6.54 -2.35 2.03
N PHE A 87 7.14 -3.40 2.56
CA PHE A 87 6.57 -4.75 2.50
C PHE A 87 5.53 -4.91 3.60
N TRP A 88 4.35 -5.38 3.22
CA TRP A 88 3.25 -5.72 4.10
C TRP A 88 3.07 -7.23 4.08
N ILE A 89 3.59 -7.88 5.10
CA ILE A 89 3.61 -9.34 5.22
C ILE A 89 2.69 -9.73 6.38
N LYS A 90 1.70 -10.58 6.08
CA LYS A 90 0.88 -11.26 7.07
C LYS A 90 1.21 -12.74 7.01
N GLY A 91 1.83 -13.27 8.05
CA GLY A 91 2.07 -14.71 8.17
C GLY A 91 0.76 -15.50 8.24
N GLY A 92 0.83 -16.78 7.93
CA GLY A 92 -0.34 -17.65 8.06
C GLY A 92 -0.79 -17.73 9.51
N ASN A 93 -2.06 -17.42 9.78
CA ASN A 93 -2.68 -17.48 11.11
C ASN A 93 -1.93 -16.70 12.22
N ASP A 94 -1.12 -15.69 11.87
CA ASP A 94 -0.31 -14.95 12.84
C ASP A 94 -1.12 -13.89 13.62
N GLY A 95 -2.35 -13.60 13.18
CA GLY A 95 -3.26 -12.64 13.80
C GLY A 95 -2.93 -11.18 13.51
N THR A 96 -1.94 -10.88 12.66
CA THR A 96 -1.59 -9.50 12.31
C THR A 96 -2.65 -8.86 11.41
N PHE A 97 -2.94 -7.60 11.67
CA PHE A 97 -3.94 -6.81 10.94
C PHE A 97 -3.41 -5.39 10.67
N VAL A 98 -4.16 -4.63 9.89
CA VAL A 98 -3.95 -3.19 9.71
C VAL A 98 -5.26 -2.50 10.07
N SER A 99 -5.26 -1.68 11.13
CA SER A 99 -6.43 -0.91 11.54
C SER A 99 -6.86 0.06 10.44
N TRP A 100 -8.12 0.44 10.44
CA TRP A 100 -8.67 1.45 9.54
C TRP A 100 -7.96 2.80 9.74
N HIS A 101 -7.40 3.35 8.66
CA HIS A 101 -6.61 4.58 8.70
C HIS A 101 -6.63 5.30 7.35
N GLN A 102 -6.10 6.51 7.33
CA GLN A 102 -5.72 7.27 6.14
C GLN A 102 -4.20 7.46 6.16
N ASP A 103 -3.53 7.20 5.06
CA ASP A 103 -2.08 7.38 4.92
C ASP A 103 -1.64 8.82 5.19
N SER A 104 -2.50 9.80 4.85
CA SER A 104 -2.27 11.24 5.08
C SER A 104 -1.99 11.58 6.54
N ALA A 105 -2.45 10.77 7.50
CA ALA A 105 -2.16 10.96 8.93
C ALA A 105 -0.68 10.68 9.30
N TYR A 106 0.08 10.00 8.42
CA TYR A 106 1.45 9.55 8.69
C TYR A 106 2.52 10.41 8.05
N PHE A 107 2.28 10.92 6.83
CA PHE A 107 3.37 11.40 5.98
C PHE A 107 3.65 12.91 6.08
N GLY A 108 2.69 13.70 6.55
CA GLY A 108 2.85 15.15 6.67
C GLY A 108 3.27 15.79 5.35
N LEU A 109 2.46 15.62 4.32
CA LEU A 109 2.66 16.14 2.97
C LEU A 109 1.70 17.30 2.68
N ASP A 110 2.15 18.27 1.89
CA ASP A 110 1.36 19.42 1.45
C ASP A 110 1.72 19.77 0.00
N PRO A 111 0.76 19.84 -0.93
CA PRO A 111 -0.62 19.38 -0.78
C PRO A 111 -0.71 17.86 -0.54
N HIS A 112 -1.87 17.39 -0.08
CA HIS A 112 -2.20 15.97 0.03
C HIS A 112 -2.40 15.36 -1.36
N ASP A 113 -1.29 14.97 -2.00
CA ASP A 113 -1.26 14.45 -3.37
C ASP A 113 -0.28 13.27 -3.45
N LEU A 114 -0.59 12.22 -2.70
CA LEU A 114 0.14 10.96 -2.74
C LEU A 114 -0.79 9.86 -3.24
N VAL A 115 -0.25 9.02 -4.12
CA VAL A 115 -0.87 7.76 -4.53
C VAL A 115 -0.03 6.58 -4.07
N THR A 116 -0.69 5.58 -3.51
CA THR A 116 -0.07 4.30 -3.18
C THR A 116 -0.43 3.27 -4.23
N ALA A 117 0.59 2.64 -4.86
CA ALA A 117 0.44 1.44 -5.65
C ALA A 117 0.78 0.23 -4.78
N TRP A 118 -0.22 -0.58 -4.43
CA TRP A 118 -0.04 -1.76 -3.61
C TRP A 118 0.02 -3.01 -4.51
N VAL A 119 1.22 -3.55 -4.71
CA VAL A 119 1.48 -4.69 -5.61
C VAL A 119 1.41 -6.00 -4.83
N ALA A 120 0.57 -6.92 -5.28
CA ALA A 120 0.45 -8.27 -4.72
C ALA A 120 1.61 -9.16 -5.21
N LEU A 121 2.45 -9.63 -4.30
CA LEU A 121 3.47 -10.64 -4.59
C LEU A 121 2.94 -12.07 -4.42
N THR A 122 1.91 -12.24 -3.60
CA THR A 122 1.05 -13.43 -3.49
C THR A 122 -0.39 -13.03 -3.77
N ASP A 123 -1.29 -13.97 -4.06
CA ASP A 123 -2.71 -13.67 -4.13
C ASP A 123 -3.17 -12.99 -2.83
N ALA A 124 -4.03 -11.99 -2.95
CA ALA A 124 -4.67 -11.28 -1.83
C ALA A 124 -6.18 -11.47 -1.94
N THR A 125 -6.76 -12.16 -0.96
CA THR A 125 -8.18 -12.52 -0.89
C THR A 125 -8.77 -12.14 0.48
N PRO A 126 -10.09 -12.10 0.65
CA PRO A 126 -10.69 -11.86 1.96
C PRO A 126 -10.21 -12.83 3.04
N GLU A 127 -9.99 -14.11 2.69
CA GLU A 127 -9.57 -15.14 3.65
C GLU A 127 -8.14 -14.90 4.17
N ASN A 128 -7.24 -14.35 3.33
CA ASN A 128 -5.86 -14.07 3.74
C ASN A 128 -5.63 -12.60 4.11
N GLY A 129 -6.73 -11.84 4.29
CA GLY A 129 -6.70 -10.47 4.77
C GLY A 129 -6.21 -9.49 3.70
N CYS A 130 -6.81 -9.51 2.50
CA CYS A 130 -6.62 -8.46 1.50
C CYS A 130 -6.97 -7.08 2.08
N MET A 131 -6.56 -6.03 1.42
CA MET A 131 -6.94 -4.69 1.81
C MET A 131 -8.43 -4.45 1.57
N GLU A 132 -9.05 -3.68 2.45
CA GLU A 132 -10.41 -3.15 2.32
C GLU A 132 -10.33 -1.63 2.25
N VAL A 133 -11.20 -1.02 1.47
CA VAL A 133 -11.29 0.45 1.31
C VAL A 133 -12.73 0.91 1.47
N ILE A 134 -12.91 2.14 1.95
CA ILE A 134 -14.21 2.82 1.94
C ILE A 134 -14.28 3.72 0.69
N PRO A 135 -15.07 3.37 -0.34
CA PRO A 135 -15.21 4.14 -1.56
C PRO A 135 -15.60 5.59 -1.31
N GLY A 136 -14.97 6.55 -1.98
CA GLY A 136 -15.27 7.97 -1.87
C GLY A 136 -14.80 8.66 -0.59
N SER A 137 -14.26 7.92 0.39
CA SER A 137 -13.83 8.47 1.69
C SER A 137 -12.74 9.54 1.59
N HIS A 138 -11.94 9.54 0.53
CA HIS A 138 -10.90 10.55 0.27
C HIS A 138 -11.46 11.95 -0.01
N LEU A 139 -12.73 12.07 -0.43
CA LEU A 139 -13.42 13.34 -0.68
C LEU A 139 -13.95 13.99 0.61
N GLY A 140 -14.07 13.20 1.67
CA GLY A 140 -14.51 13.66 2.99
C GLY A 140 -13.45 14.47 3.74
N GLU A 141 -13.78 14.87 4.97
CA GLU A 141 -12.81 15.48 5.88
C GLU A 141 -11.79 14.44 6.38
N ALA A 142 -10.62 14.91 6.80
CA ALA A 142 -9.63 14.06 7.45
C ALA A 142 -10.22 13.48 8.75
N GLN A 143 -10.15 12.16 8.89
CA GLN A 143 -10.68 11.48 10.06
C GLN A 143 -9.76 11.67 11.27
N VAL A 144 -10.33 11.63 12.47
CA VAL A 144 -9.56 11.60 13.71
C VAL A 144 -8.97 10.22 13.90
N HIS A 145 -7.65 10.15 14.07
CA HIS A 145 -6.91 8.92 14.33
C HIS A 145 -6.46 8.89 15.79
N ASN A 146 -6.79 7.82 16.49
CA ASN A 146 -6.32 7.57 17.85
C ASN A 146 -5.15 6.59 17.82
N GLU A 147 -4.15 6.83 18.66
CA GLU A 147 -3.02 5.92 18.80
C GLU A 147 -3.46 4.68 19.58
N THR A 148 -3.17 3.51 19.04
CA THR A 148 -3.40 2.20 19.69
C THR A 148 -2.06 1.46 19.81
N TYR A 149 -1.97 0.53 20.77
CA TYR A 149 -0.72 -0.17 21.06
C TYR A 149 -0.87 -1.70 20.95
N ASP A 150 -1.75 -2.14 20.03
CA ASP A 150 -1.87 -3.57 19.75
C ASP A 150 -0.64 -4.05 18.97
N SER A 151 0.09 -5.00 19.53
CA SER A 151 1.30 -5.58 18.93
C SER A 151 1.04 -6.36 17.64
N LYS A 152 -0.22 -6.68 17.34
CA LYS A 152 -0.64 -7.33 16.09
C LYS A 152 -0.95 -6.33 14.99
N ASN A 153 -1.09 -5.04 15.31
CA ASN A 153 -1.28 -4.01 14.32
C ASN A 153 0.04 -3.72 13.59
N LEU A 154 0.05 -3.87 12.26
CA LEU A 154 1.24 -3.63 11.43
C LEU A 154 1.56 -2.14 11.22
N LEU A 155 0.69 -1.23 11.68
CA LEU A 155 0.95 0.21 11.66
C LEU A 155 1.90 0.60 12.80
N ALA A 156 2.96 1.32 12.49
CA ALA A 156 4.02 1.67 13.44
C ALA A 156 3.55 2.49 14.66
N ARG A 157 2.48 3.29 14.50
CA ARG A 157 1.85 4.04 15.59
C ARG A 157 0.51 3.47 16.00
N GLY A 158 0.07 2.39 15.36
CA GLY A 158 -1.21 1.74 15.64
C GLY A 158 -2.41 2.69 15.54
N GLN A 159 -2.37 3.70 14.67
CA GLN A 159 -3.45 4.66 14.55
C GLN A 159 -4.71 4.00 14.03
N GLU A 160 -5.85 4.34 14.62
CA GLU A 160 -7.15 3.77 14.29
C GLU A 160 -8.21 4.87 14.20
N ILE A 161 -9.06 4.80 13.18
CA ILE A 161 -10.23 5.65 13.06
C ILE A 161 -11.33 5.06 13.95
N GLU A 162 -11.75 5.82 14.97
CA GLU A 162 -12.87 5.43 15.84
C GLU A 162 -14.22 5.58 15.11
N LYS A 163 -15.13 4.64 15.41
CA LYS A 163 -16.54 4.69 14.97
C LYS A 163 -16.72 4.76 13.46
N LEU A 164 -15.87 4.07 12.72
CA LEU A 164 -16.02 3.94 11.29
C LEU A 164 -17.26 3.09 10.96
N ASP A 165 -18.11 3.58 10.06
CA ASP A 165 -19.11 2.76 9.38
C ASP A 165 -18.43 2.07 8.18
N ASP A 166 -18.13 0.79 8.34
CA ASP A 166 -17.47 -0.05 7.32
C ASP A 166 -18.46 -0.85 6.46
N ALA A 167 -19.77 -0.61 6.61
CA ALA A 167 -20.80 -1.34 5.86
C ALA A 167 -20.67 -1.21 4.33
N THR A 168 -19.97 -0.17 3.86
CA THR A 168 -19.72 0.06 2.43
C THR A 168 -18.32 -0.35 1.99
N ALA A 169 -17.55 -1.00 2.87
CA ALA A 169 -16.18 -1.43 2.56
C ALA A 169 -16.15 -2.42 1.39
N VAL A 170 -15.13 -2.26 0.54
CA VAL A 170 -14.91 -3.11 -0.63
C VAL A 170 -13.56 -3.80 -0.50
N HIS A 171 -13.55 -5.11 -0.73
CA HIS A 171 -12.33 -5.92 -0.76
C HIS A 171 -11.49 -5.62 -2.01
N MET A 172 -10.23 -5.36 -1.82
CA MET A 172 -9.24 -5.15 -2.88
C MET A 172 -8.57 -6.49 -3.22
N GLU A 173 -9.35 -7.39 -3.83
CA GLU A 173 -8.82 -8.69 -4.25
C GLU A 173 -7.85 -8.54 -5.42
N LEU A 174 -6.70 -9.22 -5.33
CA LEU A 174 -5.63 -9.18 -6.33
C LEU A 174 -5.03 -10.56 -6.53
N LYS A 175 -4.72 -10.88 -7.77
CA LYS A 175 -3.82 -11.98 -8.11
C LYS A 175 -2.37 -11.54 -8.02
N ALA A 176 -1.45 -12.48 -7.77
CA ALA A 176 -0.02 -12.19 -7.79
C ALA A 176 0.38 -11.46 -9.09
N GLY A 177 1.11 -10.37 -8.96
CA GLY A 177 1.50 -9.49 -10.06
C GLY A 177 0.47 -8.43 -10.46
N GLU A 178 -0.71 -8.41 -9.83
CA GLU A 178 -1.64 -7.29 -9.91
C GLU A 178 -1.37 -6.27 -8.82
N PHE A 179 -1.88 -5.06 -9.01
CA PHE A 179 -1.81 -4.00 -8.01
C PHE A 179 -3.10 -3.20 -7.97
N SER A 180 -3.25 -2.47 -6.89
CA SER A 180 -4.26 -1.46 -6.71
C SER A 180 -3.62 -0.08 -6.57
N LEU A 181 -4.35 0.97 -6.96
CA LEU A 181 -4.06 2.35 -6.61
C LEU A 181 -5.04 2.82 -5.54
N HIS A 182 -4.55 3.59 -4.55
CA HIS A 182 -5.42 4.34 -3.65
C HIS A 182 -4.82 5.69 -3.28
N ASN A 183 -5.69 6.67 -3.07
CA ASN A 183 -5.32 8.01 -2.63
C ASN A 183 -4.95 7.97 -1.13
N GLU A 184 -4.00 8.79 -0.70
CA GLU A 184 -3.55 8.84 0.71
C GLU A 184 -4.65 9.15 1.72
N ARG A 185 -5.76 9.75 1.28
CA ARG A 185 -6.93 10.06 2.11
C ARG A 185 -8.03 9.00 2.05
N THR A 186 -7.88 7.98 1.21
CA THR A 186 -8.82 6.85 1.20
C THR A 186 -8.69 6.09 2.50
N VAL A 187 -9.81 5.94 3.21
CA VAL A 187 -9.88 5.12 4.44
C VAL A 187 -9.73 3.66 4.04
N HIS A 188 -8.74 2.99 4.62
CA HIS A 188 -8.45 1.59 4.32
C HIS A 188 -7.88 0.84 5.52
N GLY A 189 -7.99 -0.47 5.47
CA GLY A 189 -7.51 -1.37 6.51
C GLY A 189 -7.38 -2.79 5.99
N SER A 190 -7.12 -3.76 6.84
CA SER A 190 -7.15 -5.17 6.46
C SER A 190 -7.24 -6.11 7.65
N LEU A 191 -8.13 -7.09 7.56
CA LEU A 191 -8.34 -8.14 8.56
C LEU A 191 -7.15 -9.12 8.65
N PRO A 192 -7.04 -9.92 9.71
CA PRO A 192 -6.01 -10.94 9.82
C PRO A 192 -6.06 -11.99 8.70
N ASN A 193 -4.89 -12.54 8.39
CA ASN A 193 -4.75 -13.70 7.51
C ASN A 193 -5.20 -14.97 8.25
N LYS A 194 -6.24 -15.64 7.75
CA LYS A 194 -6.82 -16.88 8.30
C LYS A 194 -6.38 -18.15 7.54
N THR A 195 -5.45 -18.01 6.59
CA THR A 195 -4.90 -19.13 5.83
C THR A 195 -3.54 -19.54 6.37
N ASP A 196 -3.04 -20.70 5.95
CA ASP A 196 -1.72 -21.21 6.41
C ASP A 196 -0.54 -20.55 5.68
N ALA A 197 -0.76 -19.99 4.50
CA ALA A 197 0.28 -19.33 3.70
C ALA A 197 0.38 -17.83 3.98
N ALA A 198 1.59 -17.27 3.88
CA ALA A 198 1.77 -15.83 4.04
C ALA A 198 1.15 -15.04 2.86
N ARG A 199 0.55 -13.88 3.17
CA ARG A 199 0.13 -12.88 2.20
C ARG A 199 1.16 -11.74 2.17
N ILE A 200 1.75 -11.49 1.01
CA ILE A 200 2.85 -10.56 0.81
C ILE A 200 2.46 -9.50 -0.22
N GLY A 201 2.55 -8.25 0.18
CA GLY A 201 2.37 -7.10 -0.71
C GLY A 201 3.51 -6.10 -0.57
N LEU A 202 3.75 -5.37 -1.65
CA LEU A 202 4.69 -4.25 -1.70
C LEU A 202 3.91 -2.96 -1.98
N ALA A 203 3.82 -2.08 -0.99
CA ALA A 203 3.32 -0.74 -1.19
C ALA A 203 4.45 0.16 -1.73
N LEU A 204 4.17 0.84 -2.83
CA LEU A 204 5.00 1.84 -3.48
C LEU A 204 4.27 3.17 -3.38
N PHE A 205 4.90 4.16 -2.75
CA PHE A 205 4.31 5.47 -2.49
C PHE A 205 4.90 6.48 -3.47
N TYR A 206 4.04 7.19 -4.20
CA TYR A 206 4.44 8.17 -5.21
C TYR A 206 3.85 9.54 -4.91
N ILE A 207 4.65 10.57 -5.14
CA ILE A 207 4.23 11.97 -5.01
C ILE A 207 4.65 12.77 -6.25
N PRO A 208 3.89 13.77 -6.67
CA PRO A 208 4.36 14.76 -7.62
C PRO A 208 5.50 15.60 -7.06
N THR A 209 6.34 16.14 -7.92
CA THR A 209 7.52 16.94 -7.52
C THR A 209 7.18 18.26 -6.81
N HIS A 210 5.94 18.74 -6.90
CA HIS A 210 5.49 19.96 -6.22
C HIS A 210 5.11 19.73 -4.75
N VAL A 211 4.87 18.48 -4.33
CA VAL A 211 4.52 18.12 -2.95
C VAL A 211 5.72 18.35 -2.02
N LYS A 212 5.47 18.92 -0.86
CA LYS A 212 6.48 19.24 0.15
C LYS A 212 6.19 18.53 1.47
N SER A 213 7.23 18.18 2.20
CA SER A 213 7.06 17.68 3.56
C SER A 213 6.83 18.86 4.53
N THR A 214 5.79 18.73 5.35
CA THR A 214 5.49 19.66 6.45
C THR A 214 6.16 19.24 7.77
N LEU A 215 6.74 18.03 7.80
CA LEU A 215 7.47 17.55 8.98
C LEU A 215 8.74 18.40 9.18
N ALA A 216 8.93 18.91 10.39
CA ALA A 216 10.15 19.62 10.74
C ALA A 216 11.37 18.73 10.43
N ARG A 217 12.37 19.27 9.70
CA ARG A 217 13.64 18.58 9.50
C ARG A 217 14.20 18.25 10.89
N ARG A 218 14.31 16.97 11.22
CA ARG A 218 15.15 16.56 12.35
C ARG A 218 16.58 16.91 11.95
N THR A 219 17.11 18.00 12.49
CA THR A 219 18.55 18.27 12.44
C THR A 219 19.22 17.14 13.18
N ALA A 220 20.05 16.37 12.46
CA ALA A 220 20.90 15.34 13.02
C ALA A 220 21.94 15.95 13.96
#